data_a2b53ff2662dfe4c9f237a2ee0111967
#
_entry.id   a2b53ff2662dfe4c9f237a2ee0111967
#
_cell.length_a   1.000
_cell.length_b   1.000
_cell.length_c   1.000
_cell.angle_alpha   90.00
_cell.angle_beta   90.00
_cell.angle_gamma   90.00
#
_symmetry.space_group_name_H-M   'P 1'
#
loop_
_entity.id
_entity.type
_entity.pdbx_description
1 polymer ?
#
loop_
_entity_poly.entity_id
_entity_poly.type
_entity_poly.pdbx_seq_one_letter_code
_entity_poly.pdbx_strand_id
1 'polypeptide(L)'
;RFGDDWPGRIPAQMIGHILFYFSHPDDLIFDPMAGGGVTADTCLALGRKCWSLDMEDRADLRPEIEPYYWDMAIKKWEDTILAGREKPDLIIFDPPYFQKKASEYGEKSIARMSRLEYLNFLDNFFRFLKKTTKKTTRLALINSDWRDFQSCPALEEETQNAILLTDYYKILEPAGWELTHIIQAPLSSERFNAIAVTAMQKKKIIGVTSRYILLLKQKSYGK
;
A
#
# COMPACT_ATOMS: atom_id res chain seq x y z
N ARG A 1 1.41 19.18 11.08
CA ARG A 1 0.74 18.42 10.02
C ARG A 1 1.72 17.34 9.56
N PHE A 2 1.27 16.10 9.48
CA PHE A 2 2.11 14.96 9.01
C PHE A 2 1.91 14.78 7.50
N GLY A 3 3.00 14.66 6.76
CA GLY A 3 3.04 14.55 5.31
C GLY A 3 2.59 15.81 4.57
N ASP A 4 3.02 15.90 3.32
CA ASP A 4 2.62 16.97 2.41
C ASP A 4 1.24 16.74 1.82
N ASP A 5 0.74 17.72 1.05
CA ASP A 5 -0.48 17.55 0.27
C ASP A 5 -0.19 16.65 -0.93
N TRP A 6 -0.75 15.45 -0.88
CA TRP A 6 -0.43 14.38 -1.83
C TRP A 6 -1.68 13.59 -2.20
N PRO A 7 -1.82 13.15 -3.47
CA PRO A 7 -2.91 12.29 -3.86
C PRO A 7 -2.96 11.01 -3.02
N GLY A 8 -4.13 10.70 -2.45
CA GLY A 8 -4.28 9.48 -1.67
C GLY A 8 -3.74 9.51 -0.24
N ARG A 9 -3.21 10.65 0.23
CA ARG A 9 -2.66 10.80 1.58
C ARG A 9 -3.52 10.11 2.65
N ILE A 10 -2.86 9.32 3.50
CA ILE A 10 -3.49 8.62 4.62
C ILE A 10 -3.39 9.44 5.91
N PRO A 11 -4.30 9.25 6.87
CA PRO A 11 -4.20 9.87 8.19
C PRO A 11 -2.98 9.33 8.97
N ALA A 12 -2.19 10.22 9.57
CA ALA A 12 -1.04 9.83 10.41
C ALA A 12 -1.43 8.93 11.60
N GLN A 13 -2.67 9.04 12.08
CA GLN A 13 -3.20 8.19 13.14
C GLN A 13 -3.18 6.70 12.75
N MET A 14 -3.40 6.37 11.46
CA MET A 14 -3.31 4.98 10.99
C MET A 14 -1.88 4.46 11.11
N ILE A 15 -0.91 5.26 10.67
CA ILE A 15 0.52 4.92 10.78
C ILE A 15 0.93 4.84 12.25
N GLY A 16 0.51 5.81 13.06
CA GLY A 16 0.79 5.83 14.49
C GLY A 16 0.28 4.59 15.22
N HIS A 17 -0.92 4.10 14.91
CA HIS A 17 -1.44 2.83 15.45
C HIS A 17 -0.59 1.63 15.03
N ILE A 18 -0.22 1.54 13.75
CA ILE A 18 0.64 0.46 13.26
C ILE A 18 1.98 0.47 14.03
N LEU A 19 2.62 1.63 14.11
CA LEU A 19 3.91 1.78 14.80
C LEU A 19 3.81 1.45 16.29
N PHE A 20 2.76 1.91 16.97
CA PHE A 20 2.57 1.67 18.40
C PHE A 20 2.48 0.19 18.75
N TYR A 21 1.73 -0.60 17.97
CA TYR A 21 1.51 -2.02 18.28
C TYR A 21 2.57 -2.96 17.68
N PHE A 22 3.23 -2.57 16.59
CA PHE A 22 4.04 -3.50 15.79
C PHE A 22 5.49 -3.07 15.59
N SER A 23 5.94 -2.04 16.33
CA SER A 23 7.34 -1.61 16.35
C SER A 23 7.73 -1.03 17.69
N HIS A 24 9.05 -0.92 17.92
CA HIS A 24 9.67 -0.28 19.08
C HIS A 24 10.42 0.99 18.66
N PRO A 25 10.75 1.90 19.59
CA PRO A 25 11.73 2.94 19.32
C PRO A 25 13.01 2.35 18.71
N ASP A 26 13.64 3.11 17.82
CA ASP A 26 14.84 2.74 17.05
C ASP A 26 14.65 1.65 15.97
N ASP A 27 13.51 0.97 15.89
CA ASP A 27 13.22 0.05 14.78
C ASP A 27 13.28 0.77 13.43
N LEU A 28 13.79 0.07 12.43
CA LEU A 28 13.80 0.56 11.04
C LEU A 28 12.49 0.21 10.34
N ILE A 29 11.79 1.25 9.93
CA ILE A 29 10.54 1.16 9.16
C ILE A 29 10.85 1.42 7.70
N PHE A 30 10.37 0.59 6.81
CA PHE A 30 10.53 0.75 5.37
C PHE A 30 9.18 1.12 4.72
N ASP A 31 9.17 2.25 4.01
CA ASP A 31 8.03 2.69 3.20
C ASP A 31 8.47 2.77 1.73
N PRO A 32 8.11 1.77 0.90
CA PRO A 32 8.57 1.72 -0.48
C PRO A 32 7.85 2.68 -1.44
N MET A 33 6.74 3.30 -1.03
CA MET A 33 5.94 4.23 -1.85
C MET A 33 5.39 5.34 -0.97
N ALA A 34 6.30 6.17 -0.45
CA ALA A 34 6.06 7.10 0.64
C ALA A 34 5.10 8.26 0.32
N GLY A 35 4.90 8.58 -0.96
CA GLY A 35 4.04 9.67 -1.38
C GLY A 35 4.37 10.97 -0.66
N GLY A 36 3.42 11.53 0.09
CA GLY A 36 3.58 12.77 0.86
C GLY A 36 4.46 12.66 2.12
N GLY A 37 5.01 11.49 2.46
CA GLY A 37 5.92 11.29 3.59
C GLY A 37 5.23 11.18 4.96
N VAL A 38 3.97 10.79 5.04
CA VAL A 38 3.26 10.62 6.32
C VAL A 38 3.94 9.59 7.21
N THR A 39 4.44 8.50 6.63
CA THR A 39 5.17 7.46 7.38
C THR A 39 6.46 8.02 7.97
N ALA A 40 7.26 8.76 7.19
CA ALA A 40 8.50 9.36 7.65
C ALA A 40 8.28 10.31 8.83
N ASP A 41 7.31 11.23 8.71
CA ASP A 41 6.98 12.18 9.77
C ASP A 41 6.47 11.49 11.04
N THR A 42 5.67 10.42 10.88
CA THR A 42 5.16 9.67 12.03
C THR A 42 6.25 8.86 12.71
N CYS A 43 7.16 8.27 11.95
CA CYS A 43 8.35 7.58 12.48
C CYS A 43 9.22 8.54 13.29
N LEU A 44 9.52 9.71 12.75
CA LEU A 44 10.29 10.75 13.43
C LEU A 44 9.62 11.14 14.76
N ALA A 45 8.31 11.40 14.74
CA ALA A 45 7.56 11.81 15.92
C ALA A 45 7.51 10.74 17.02
N LEU A 46 7.61 9.47 16.64
CA LEU A 46 7.54 8.33 17.58
C LEU A 46 8.91 7.67 17.85
N GLY A 47 10.02 8.25 17.39
CA GLY A 47 11.37 7.77 17.64
C GLY A 47 11.72 6.48 16.89
N ARG A 48 11.18 6.30 15.66
CA ARG A 48 11.56 5.21 14.75
C ARG A 48 12.45 5.75 13.63
N LYS A 49 13.34 4.90 13.12
CA LYS A 49 14.06 5.19 11.88
C LYS A 49 13.12 4.91 10.70
N CYS A 50 13.22 5.71 9.65
CA CYS A 50 12.44 5.50 8.43
C CYS A 50 13.36 5.47 7.21
N TRP A 51 13.14 4.50 6.36
CA TRP A 51 13.68 4.45 5.03
C TRP A 51 12.53 4.54 4.05
N SER A 52 12.42 5.69 3.37
CA SER A 52 11.30 6.03 2.51
C SER A 52 11.75 6.15 1.07
N LEU A 53 11.01 5.54 0.15
CA LEU A 53 11.23 5.62 -1.28
C LEU A 53 9.99 6.15 -1.98
N ASP A 54 10.17 6.91 -3.06
CA ASP A 54 9.09 7.27 -3.98
C ASP A 54 9.60 7.40 -5.41
N MET A 55 8.72 7.24 -6.39
CA MET A 55 9.09 7.38 -7.80
C MET A 55 9.36 8.84 -8.20
N GLU A 56 8.80 9.80 -7.48
CA GLU A 56 9.00 11.21 -7.74
C GLU A 56 10.19 11.75 -6.93
N ASP A 57 11.13 12.34 -7.63
CA ASP A 57 12.26 13.04 -6.99
C ASP A 57 11.77 14.36 -6.41
N ARG A 58 11.84 14.45 -5.09
CA ARG A 58 11.49 15.65 -4.32
C ARG A 58 12.55 16.01 -3.31
N ALA A 59 13.81 15.71 -3.62
CA ALA A 59 14.93 15.93 -2.71
C ALA A 59 15.01 17.38 -2.18
N ASP A 60 14.54 18.36 -2.95
CA ASP A 60 14.50 19.76 -2.54
C ASP A 60 13.50 20.04 -1.39
N LEU A 61 12.43 19.25 -1.30
CA LEU A 61 11.34 19.43 -0.31
C LEU A 61 11.37 18.35 0.79
N ARG A 62 11.70 17.13 0.41
CA ARG A 62 11.67 15.93 1.26
C ARG A 62 12.93 15.10 1.04
N PRO A 63 14.10 15.57 1.50
CA PRO A 63 15.39 14.88 1.27
C PRO A 63 15.48 13.50 1.93
N GLU A 64 14.60 13.20 2.90
CA GLU A 64 14.50 11.89 3.55
C GLU A 64 13.73 10.86 2.70
N ILE A 65 13.11 11.25 1.59
CA ILE A 65 12.45 10.34 0.65
C ILE A 65 13.37 10.17 -0.55
N GLU A 66 14.01 9.00 -0.65
CA GLU A 66 14.93 8.71 -1.74
C GLU A 66 14.16 8.44 -3.05
N PRO A 67 14.52 9.04 -4.18
CA PRO A 67 13.88 8.77 -5.45
C PRO A 67 14.17 7.34 -5.91
N TYR A 68 13.13 6.55 -6.12
CA TYR A 68 13.24 5.19 -6.62
C TYR A 68 12.01 4.74 -7.40
N TYR A 69 12.23 4.26 -8.61
CA TYR A 69 11.19 3.74 -9.46
C TYR A 69 11.17 2.19 -9.44
N TRP A 70 10.07 1.63 -8.93
CA TRP A 70 9.80 0.21 -8.96
C TRP A 70 9.31 -0.20 -10.36
N ASP A 71 10.24 -0.51 -11.25
CA ASP A 71 9.90 -0.97 -12.58
C ASP A 71 9.53 -2.47 -12.59
N MET A 72 8.98 -2.95 -13.72
CA MET A 72 8.62 -4.36 -13.88
C MET A 72 9.85 -5.27 -14.06
N ALA A 73 11.04 -4.71 -14.19
CA ALA A 73 12.29 -5.45 -14.35
C ALA A 73 12.85 -5.89 -12.98
N ILE A 74 12.21 -6.84 -12.36
CA ILE A 74 12.46 -7.38 -11.01
C ILE A 74 13.93 -7.65 -10.71
N LYS A 75 14.72 -8.01 -11.72
CA LYS A 75 16.16 -8.31 -11.56
C LYS A 75 16.99 -7.16 -11.00
N LYS A 76 16.52 -5.91 -11.15
CA LYS A 76 17.21 -4.73 -10.66
C LYS A 76 16.92 -4.42 -9.18
N TRP A 77 15.87 -4.98 -8.62
CA TRP A 77 15.47 -4.66 -7.24
C TRP A 77 16.44 -5.22 -6.20
N GLU A 78 16.96 -6.45 -6.43
CA GLU A 78 17.83 -7.12 -5.46
C GLU A 78 19.21 -6.46 -5.36
N ASP A 79 19.76 -5.99 -6.49
CA ASP A 79 21.14 -5.51 -6.56
C ASP A 79 21.31 -4.06 -6.15
N THR A 80 20.24 -3.26 -6.15
CA THR A 80 20.36 -1.80 -6.02
C THR A 80 19.82 -1.24 -4.71
N ILE A 81 18.77 -1.80 -4.14
CA ILE A 81 18.06 -1.16 -3.02
C ILE A 81 18.47 -1.71 -1.66
N LEU A 82 18.55 -3.02 -1.54
CA LEU A 82 18.80 -3.69 -0.26
C LEU A 82 20.24 -4.15 -0.08
N ALA A 83 21.08 -4.04 -1.11
CA ALA A 83 22.46 -4.45 -1.05
C ALA A 83 23.25 -3.58 -0.03
N GLY A 84 23.69 -4.23 1.05
CA GLY A 84 24.50 -3.56 2.09
C GLY A 84 23.71 -2.67 3.07
N ARG A 85 22.39 -2.59 2.97
CA ARG A 85 21.56 -1.82 3.90
C ARG A 85 21.06 -2.67 5.07
N GLU A 86 20.77 -2.00 6.20
CA GLU A 86 20.06 -2.61 7.32
C GLU A 86 18.68 -3.09 6.89
N LYS A 87 18.31 -4.31 7.28
CA LYS A 87 17.00 -4.87 6.93
C LYS A 87 15.93 -4.34 7.85
N PRO A 88 14.76 -3.93 7.33
CA PRO A 88 13.69 -3.34 8.12
C PRO A 88 13.06 -4.34 9.10
N ASP A 89 12.56 -3.81 10.21
CA ASP A 89 11.77 -4.52 11.21
C ASP A 89 10.30 -4.57 10.83
N LEU A 90 9.80 -3.48 10.25
CA LEU A 90 8.44 -3.36 9.75
C LEU A 90 8.43 -2.67 8.39
N ILE A 91 7.57 -3.15 7.50
CA ILE A 91 7.28 -2.51 6.21
C ILE A 91 5.88 -1.92 6.31
N ILE A 92 5.73 -0.64 5.98
CA ILE A 92 4.43 0.01 5.79
C ILE A 92 4.29 0.25 4.30
N PHE A 93 3.31 -0.41 3.69
CA PHE A 93 3.11 -0.36 2.25
C PHE A 93 1.69 0.10 1.93
N ASP A 94 1.56 1.36 1.47
CA ASP A 94 0.32 1.96 0.96
C ASP A 94 0.48 2.24 -0.54
N PRO A 95 0.36 1.22 -1.40
CA PRO A 95 0.56 1.40 -2.83
C PRO A 95 -0.53 2.29 -3.43
N PRO A 96 -0.24 3.00 -4.53
CA PRO A 96 -1.29 3.59 -5.35
C PRO A 96 -2.34 2.54 -5.72
N TYR A 97 -3.61 2.77 -5.34
CA TYR A 97 -4.65 1.78 -5.56
C TYR A 97 -5.01 1.69 -7.04
N PHE A 98 -5.26 0.48 -7.48
CA PHE A 98 -5.62 0.17 -8.86
C PHE A 98 -6.66 1.16 -9.42
N GLN A 99 -6.34 1.85 -10.50
CA GLN A 99 -7.15 2.86 -11.22
C GLN A 99 -7.76 3.98 -10.37
N LYS A 100 -7.65 3.90 -9.05
CA LYS A 100 -8.15 4.95 -8.16
C LYS A 100 -7.21 6.15 -8.26
N LYS A 101 -7.77 7.30 -8.68
CA LYS A 101 -6.99 8.52 -8.87
C LYS A 101 -5.83 8.38 -9.88
N ALA A 102 -5.92 7.45 -10.82
CA ALA A 102 -4.86 7.19 -11.79
C ALA A 102 -4.45 8.45 -12.59
N SER A 103 -5.37 9.39 -12.78
CA SER A 103 -5.10 10.68 -13.42
C SER A 103 -4.27 11.64 -12.55
N GLU A 104 -4.27 11.45 -11.23
CA GLU A 104 -3.53 12.29 -10.27
C GLU A 104 -2.08 11.80 -10.08
N TYR A 105 -1.76 10.57 -10.50
CA TYR A 105 -0.41 9.99 -10.43
C TYR A 105 0.31 10.08 -11.78
N GLY A 106 1.64 10.11 -11.75
CA GLY A 106 2.49 10.11 -12.93
C GLY A 106 2.22 8.94 -13.89
N GLU A 107 2.60 9.07 -15.15
CA GLU A 107 2.31 8.10 -16.21
C GLU A 107 2.83 6.69 -15.91
N LYS A 108 3.94 6.57 -15.17
CA LYS A 108 4.56 5.30 -14.81
C LYS A 108 3.98 4.67 -13.53
N SER A 109 2.95 5.27 -12.93
CA SER A 109 2.36 4.74 -11.70
C SER A 109 1.72 3.38 -11.92
N ILE A 110 1.91 2.48 -10.95
CA ILE A 110 1.24 1.17 -10.94
C ILE A 110 -0.29 1.27 -10.95
N ALA A 111 -0.86 2.39 -10.49
CA ALA A 111 -2.30 2.64 -10.55
C ALA A 111 -2.87 2.66 -11.99
N ARG A 112 -2.01 2.87 -13.00
CA ARG A 112 -2.41 2.91 -14.42
C ARG A 112 -2.29 1.57 -15.14
N MET A 113 -1.74 0.56 -14.49
CA MET A 113 -1.59 -0.78 -15.04
C MET A 113 -2.95 -1.42 -15.31
N SER A 114 -2.99 -2.41 -16.19
CA SER A 114 -4.12 -3.33 -16.27
C SER A 114 -4.25 -4.12 -14.95
N ARG A 115 -5.42 -4.70 -14.69
CA ARG A 115 -5.64 -5.50 -13.47
C ARG A 115 -4.61 -6.63 -13.31
N LEU A 116 -4.33 -7.32 -14.40
CA LEU A 116 -3.37 -8.43 -14.39
C LEU A 116 -1.94 -7.95 -14.11
N GLU A 117 -1.50 -6.88 -14.74
CA GLU A 117 -0.19 -6.29 -14.50
C GLU A 117 -0.03 -5.80 -13.07
N TYR A 118 -1.06 -5.13 -12.53
CA TYR A 118 -1.06 -4.64 -11.15
C TYR A 118 -0.92 -5.80 -10.13
N LEU A 119 -1.70 -6.87 -10.30
CA LEU A 119 -1.64 -8.03 -9.41
C LEU A 119 -0.30 -8.78 -9.56
N ASN A 120 0.22 -8.91 -10.78
CA ASN A 120 1.53 -9.52 -11.03
C ASN A 120 2.66 -8.69 -10.42
N PHE A 121 2.59 -7.36 -10.52
CA PHE A 121 3.54 -6.48 -9.86
C PHE A 121 3.53 -6.72 -8.34
N LEU A 122 2.36 -6.72 -7.72
CA LEU A 122 2.23 -6.94 -6.28
C LEU A 122 2.73 -8.33 -5.85
N ASP A 123 2.40 -9.41 -6.56
CA ASP A 123 2.89 -10.75 -6.25
C ASP A 123 4.42 -10.81 -6.27
N ASN A 124 5.02 -10.28 -7.33
CA ASN A 124 6.48 -10.20 -7.46
C ASN A 124 7.10 -9.36 -6.33
N PHE A 125 6.47 -8.23 -6.00
CA PHE A 125 6.94 -7.34 -4.95
C PHE A 125 6.89 -8.01 -3.56
N PHE A 126 5.81 -8.71 -3.23
CA PHE A 126 5.70 -9.45 -1.97
C PHE A 126 6.72 -10.59 -1.86
N ARG A 127 7.01 -11.31 -2.96
CA ARG A 127 8.07 -12.33 -3.00
C ARG A 127 9.45 -11.72 -2.79
N PHE A 128 9.71 -10.59 -3.44
CA PHE A 128 10.93 -9.82 -3.27
C PHE A 128 11.11 -9.39 -1.80
N LEU A 129 10.11 -8.76 -1.21
CA LEU A 129 10.15 -8.34 0.19
C LEU A 129 10.43 -9.52 1.14
N LYS A 130 9.77 -10.66 0.92
CA LYS A 130 10.03 -11.86 1.72
C LYS A 130 11.47 -12.35 1.62
N LYS A 131 12.02 -12.38 0.41
CA LYS A 131 13.38 -12.89 0.14
C LYS A 131 14.45 -12.00 0.75
N THR A 132 14.22 -10.70 0.79
CA THR A 132 15.24 -9.68 1.05
C THR A 132 15.20 -9.10 2.45
N THR A 133 14.16 -9.39 3.25
CA THR A 133 14.00 -8.88 4.62
C THR A 133 14.33 -9.94 5.69
N LYS A 134 14.31 -9.54 6.97
CA LYS A 134 14.48 -10.46 8.11
C LYS A 134 13.28 -11.42 8.18
N LYS A 135 13.48 -12.63 8.68
CA LYS A 135 12.35 -13.55 8.95
C LYS A 135 11.34 -12.98 9.96
N THR A 136 11.80 -12.08 10.80
CA THR A 136 10.98 -11.38 11.81
C THR A 136 10.29 -10.14 11.27
N THR A 137 10.67 -9.64 10.08
CA THR A 137 10.06 -8.46 9.48
C THR A 137 8.55 -8.68 9.30
N ARG A 138 7.78 -7.70 9.73
CA ARG A 138 6.34 -7.63 9.51
C ARG A 138 6.02 -6.76 8.32
N LEU A 139 4.86 -7.01 7.70
CA LEU A 139 4.32 -6.18 6.62
C LEU A 139 2.94 -5.67 7.01
N ALA A 140 2.78 -4.36 7.00
CA ALA A 140 1.50 -3.68 7.09
C ALA A 140 1.09 -3.19 5.70
N LEU A 141 0.22 -3.92 5.02
CA LEU A 141 -0.33 -3.52 3.73
C LEU A 141 -1.60 -2.71 3.95
N ILE A 142 -1.60 -1.46 3.51
CA ILE A 142 -2.76 -0.58 3.54
C ILE A 142 -3.44 -0.65 2.17
N ASN A 143 -4.73 -0.93 2.15
CA ASN A 143 -5.49 -1.03 0.91
C ASN A 143 -6.96 -0.65 1.12
N SER A 144 -7.69 -0.54 0.04
CA SER A 144 -9.15 -0.48 0.05
C SER A 144 -9.69 -1.22 -1.16
N ASP A 145 -10.87 -1.78 -1.03
CA ASP A 145 -11.59 -2.27 -2.20
C ASP A 145 -11.72 -1.16 -3.24
N TRP A 146 -11.55 -1.51 -4.49
CA TRP A 146 -11.78 -0.61 -5.59
C TRP A 146 -12.70 -1.25 -6.61
N ARG A 147 -13.65 -0.47 -7.09
CA ARG A 147 -14.56 -0.85 -8.17
C ARG A 147 -14.73 0.35 -9.08
N ASP A 148 -14.73 0.12 -10.37
CA ASP A 148 -15.09 1.17 -11.33
C ASP A 148 -16.61 1.41 -11.34
N PHE A 149 -17.00 2.53 -10.76
CA PHE A 149 -18.40 2.95 -10.76
C PHE A 149 -18.88 3.56 -12.08
N GLN A 150 -17.99 3.91 -12.98
CA GLN A 150 -18.33 4.60 -14.22
C GLN A 150 -18.53 3.63 -15.39
N SER A 151 -17.70 2.60 -15.48
CA SER A 151 -17.67 1.66 -16.60
C SER A 151 -18.34 0.31 -16.33
N CYS A 152 -19.17 0.18 -15.30
CA CYS A 152 -19.86 -1.07 -14.97
C CYS A 152 -21.20 -1.19 -15.72
N PRO A 153 -21.26 -1.74 -16.95
CA PRO A 153 -22.51 -1.85 -17.71
C PRO A 153 -23.29 -3.14 -17.41
N ALA A 154 -22.67 -4.20 -16.92
CA ALA A 154 -23.37 -5.47 -16.64
C ALA A 154 -22.63 -6.32 -15.60
N LEU A 155 -23.42 -7.15 -14.88
CA LEU A 155 -22.95 -8.01 -13.78
C LEU A 155 -21.80 -8.97 -14.17
N GLU A 156 -21.62 -9.30 -15.44
CA GLU A 156 -20.61 -10.26 -15.90
C GLU A 156 -19.20 -9.63 -16.07
N GLU A 157 -19.12 -8.32 -16.24
CA GLU A 157 -17.84 -7.59 -16.36
C GLU A 157 -17.34 -7.01 -15.04
N GLU A 158 -18.14 -7.03 -13.99
CA GLU A 158 -17.83 -6.42 -12.68
C GLU A 158 -16.51 -6.94 -12.06
N THR A 159 -16.18 -8.20 -12.28
CA THR A 159 -14.98 -8.82 -11.68
C THR A 159 -13.69 -8.43 -12.40
N GLN A 160 -13.76 -8.02 -13.66
CA GLN A 160 -12.56 -7.67 -14.43
C GLN A 160 -12.00 -6.29 -14.05
N ASN A 161 -12.86 -5.38 -13.60
CA ASN A 161 -12.49 -4.01 -13.26
C ASN A 161 -12.57 -3.71 -11.76
N ALA A 162 -12.45 -4.72 -10.93
CA ALA A 162 -12.41 -4.57 -9.49
C ALA A 162 -11.17 -5.21 -8.89
N ILE A 163 -10.66 -4.63 -7.81
CA ILE A 163 -9.69 -5.27 -6.90
C ILE A 163 -10.28 -5.22 -5.50
N LEU A 164 -10.46 -6.38 -4.91
CA LEU A 164 -11.04 -6.56 -3.60
C LEU A 164 -9.97 -7.03 -2.60
N LEU A 165 -10.27 -6.91 -1.32
CA LEU A 165 -9.44 -7.43 -0.23
C LEU A 165 -9.01 -8.89 -0.47
N THR A 166 -9.90 -9.70 -1.01
CA THR A 166 -9.64 -11.11 -1.32
C THR A 166 -8.61 -11.32 -2.41
N ASP A 167 -8.46 -10.38 -3.35
CA ASP A 167 -7.44 -10.49 -4.40
C ASP A 167 -6.04 -10.27 -3.82
N TYR A 168 -5.89 -9.32 -2.87
CA TYR A 168 -4.62 -9.16 -2.14
C TYR A 168 -4.27 -10.42 -1.35
N TYR A 169 -5.23 -11.03 -0.68
CA TYR A 169 -5.00 -12.25 0.09
C TYR A 169 -4.55 -13.41 -0.79
N LYS A 170 -5.16 -13.58 -1.97
CA LYS A 170 -4.81 -14.64 -2.95
C LYS A 170 -3.37 -14.56 -3.44
N ILE A 171 -2.74 -13.39 -3.45
CA ILE A 171 -1.33 -13.23 -3.84
C ILE A 171 -0.38 -13.25 -2.64
N LEU A 172 -0.76 -12.70 -1.51
CA LEU A 172 0.08 -12.64 -0.31
C LEU A 172 0.42 -14.02 0.24
N GLU A 173 -0.55 -14.91 0.33
CA GLU A 173 -0.36 -16.23 0.91
C GLU A 173 0.60 -17.10 0.08
N PRO A 174 0.48 -17.23 -1.25
CA PRO A 174 1.46 -17.93 -2.09
C PRO A 174 2.82 -17.23 -2.14
N ALA A 175 2.87 -15.91 -1.97
CA ALA A 175 4.12 -15.16 -1.86
C ALA A 175 4.86 -15.42 -0.53
N GLY A 176 4.22 -16.16 0.40
CA GLY A 176 4.83 -16.62 1.63
C GLY A 176 4.61 -15.69 2.82
N TRP A 177 3.56 -14.89 2.80
CA TRP A 177 3.10 -14.10 3.91
C TRP A 177 1.88 -14.73 4.57
N GLU A 178 1.83 -14.68 5.89
CA GLU A 178 0.73 -15.18 6.71
C GLU A 178 0.03 -13.99 7.36
N LEU A 179 -1.28 -13.87 7.14
CA LEU A 179 -2.11 -12.83 7.73
C LEU A 179 -2.27 -13.06 9.24
N THR A 180 -1.96 -12.05 10.05
CA THR A 180 -2.11 -12.10 11.50
C THR A 180 -3.27 -11.26 12.01
N HIS A 181 -3.50 -10.07 11.41
CA HIS A 181 -4.57 -9.15 11.81
C HIS A 181 -5.14 -8.44 10.59
N ILE A 182 -6.43 -8.13 10.67
CA ILE A 182 -7.12 -7.20 9.75
C ILE A 182 -7.64 -6.05 10.59
N ILE A 183 -7.16 -4.85 10.31
CA ILE A 183 -7.64 -3.63 10.95
C ILE A 183 -8.49 -2.87 9.93
N GLN A 184 -9.71 -2.53 10.31
CA GLN A 184 -10.62 -1.75 9.49
C GLN A 184 -10.54 -0.28 9.89
N ALA A 185 -10.23 0.60 8.95
CA ALA A 185 -10.20 2.05 9.15
C ALA A 185 -11.37 2.68 8.37
N PRO A 186 -12.48 3.06 9.03
CA PRO A 186 -13.63 3.66 8.37
C PRO A 186 -13.27 4.94 7.64
N LEU A 187 -13.90 5.15 6.48
CA LEU A 187 -13.84 6.42 5.75
C LEU A 187 -14.89 7.40 6.30
N SER A 188 -14.65 8.71 6.08
CA SER A 188 -15.64 9.72 6.47
C SER A 188 -17.00 9.46 5.83
N SER A 189 -18.06 9.60 6.63
CA SER A 189 -19.46 9.46 6.18
C SER A 189 -19.89 10.53 5.17
N GLU A 190 -19.18 11.65 5.07
CA GLU A 190 -19.45 12.72 4.09
C GLU A 190 -19.40 12.24 2.63
N ARG A 191 -18.75 11.11 2.37
CA ARG A 191 -18.72 10.48 1.04
C ARG A 191 -20.05 9.85 0.63
N PHE A 192 -20.97 9.66 1.57
CA PHE A 192 -22.26 9.00 1.35
C PHE A 192 -23.41 10.02 1.37
N ASN A 193 -23.27 11.10 0.60
CA ASN A 193 -24.38 12.05 0.41
C ASN A 193 -25.50 11.44 -0.44
N ALA A 194 -26.68 12.06 -0.42
CA ALA A 194 -27.90 11.54 -1.08
C ALA A 194 -27.70 11.28 -2.58
N ILE A 195 -26.91 12.10 -3.28
CA ILE A 195 -26.64 11.96 -4.71
C ILE A 195 -25.81 10.71 -4.96
N ALA A 196 -24.74 10.51 -4.19
CA ALA A 196 -23.89 9.34 -4.27
C ALA A 196 -24.67 8.05 -3.96
N VAL A 197 -25.45 8.05 -2.89
CA VAL A 197 -26.29 6.90 -2.49
C VAL A 197 -27.30 6.54 -3.60
N THR A 198 -27.98 7.54 -4.18
CA THR A 198 -28.92 7.31 -5.28
C THR A 198 -28.22 6.73 -6.52
N ALA A 199 -27.03 7.21 -6.85
CA ALA A 199 -26.25 6.66 -7.96
C ALA A 199 -25.82 5.20 -7.70
N MET A 200 -25.36 4.89 -6.49
CA MET A 200 -25.00 3.54 -6.06
C MET A 200 -26.19 2.60 -6.12
N GLN A 201 -27.37 3.04 -5.64
CA GLN A 201 -28.59 2.26 -5.67
C GLN A 201 -29.03 1.91 -7.10
N LYS A 202 -28.99 2.90 -8.01
CA LYS A 202 -29.31 2.68 -9.43
C LYS A 202 -28.39 1.67 -10.09
N LYS A 203 -27.11 1.67 -9.73
CA LYS A 203 -26.07 0.76 -10.26
C LYS A 203 -25.96 -0.55 -9.48
N LYS A 204 -26.77 -0.74 -8.41
CA LYS A 204 -26.72 -1.90 -7.50
C LYS A 204 -25.31 -2.16 -6.93
N ILE A 205 -24.58 -1.11 -6.60
CA ILE A 205 -23.22 -1.16 -6.09
C ILE A 205 -23.21 -0.56 -4.69
N ILE A 206 -22.48 -1.19 -3.77
CA ILE A 206 -22.20 -0.63 -2.45
C ILE A 206 -20.87 0.12 -2.50
N GLY A 207 -20.86 1.35 -2.01
CA GLY A 207 -19.66 2.17 -1.93
C GLY A 207 -18.61 1.59 -0.98
N VAL A 208 -17.36 1.94 -1.21
CA VAL A 208 -16.25 1.57 -0.34
C VAL A 208 -16.34 2.37 0.96
N THR A 209 -16.52 1.68 2.09
CA THR A 209 -16.74 2.27 3.41
C THR A 209 -15.49 2.36 4.26
N SER A 210 -14.44 1.63 3.91
CA SER A 210 -13.25 1.47 4.74
C SER A 210 -11.98 1.34 3.92
N ARG A 211 -10.86 1.65 4.57
CA ARG A 211 -9.57 1.08 4.25
C ARG A 211 -9.31 -0.12 5.15
N TYR A 212 -8.47 -1.03 4.70
CA TYR A 212 -8.01 -2.16 5.47
C TYR A 212 -6.50 -2.07 5.66
N ILE A 213 -6.04 -2.45 6.85
CA ILE A 213 -4.62 -2.67 7.13
C ILE A 213 -4.47 -4.16 7.36
N LEU A 214 -3.77 -4.84 6.47
CA LEU A 214 -3.43 -6.25 6.63
C LEU A 214 -2.07 -6.34 7.29
N LEU A 215 -2.03 -6.89 8.51
CA LEU A 215 -0.80 -7.18 9.23
C LEU A 215 -0.38 -8.60 8.93
N LEU A 216 0.85 -8.76 8.43
CA LEU A 216 1.37 -10.04 7.98
C LEU A 216 2.75 -10.30 8.61
N LYS A 217 3.05 -11.57 8.79
CA LYS A 217 4.39 -12.10 9.10
C LYS A 217 4.85 -13.03 8.00
N GLN A 218 6.14 -13.27 7.92
CA GLN A 218 6.65 -14.28 7.00
C GLN A 218 6.21 -15.68 7.45
N LYS A 219 5.72 -16.51 6.52
CA LYS A 219 5.45 -17.92 6.78
C LYS A 219 6.73 -18.64 7.16
N SER A 220 6.72 -19.30 8.31
CA SER A 220 7.73 -20.28 8.68
C SER A 220 7.33 -21.60 8.03
N TYR A 221 8.08 -22.07 7.04
CA TYR A 221 7.94 -23.45 6.62
C TYR A 221 8.58 -24.29 7.72
N GLY A 222 7.76 -25.06 8.43
CA GLY A 222 8.24 -26.02 9.41
C GLY A 222 9.36 -26.89 8.79
N LYS A 223 10.38 -27.17 9.59
CA LYS A 223 11.39 -28.17 9.26
C LYS A 223 10.75 -29.55 9.28
#